data_ce705d37834d1a8c48c7b05244d06887
#
_entry.id   ce705d37834d1a8c48c7b05244d06887
#
_cell.length_a   1.000
_cell.length_b   1.000
_cell.length_c   1.000
_cell.angle_alpha   90.00
_cell.angle_beta   90.00
_cell.angle_gamma   90.00
#
_symmetry.space_group_name_H-M   'P 1'
#
loop_
_entity.id
_entity.type
_entity.pdbx_description
1 polymer ?
#
loop_
_entity_poly.entity_id
_entity_poly.type
_entity_poly.pdbx_seq_one_letter_code
_entity_poly.pdbx_strand_id
1 'polypeptide(L)'
;MKYACFGYMDESKWEGWTDAERNAFVDECFAYDEELRAGGHFAGGEGLDSARNSTTLRFRNGKVAITDGPFIETKEQLGGILILEARDLNHAIQLMSKHPGVRGGPFEIRPIVDMSGMIAESAKRRSGKGG
;
A
#
# COMPACT_ATOMS: atom_id res chain seq x y z
N MET A 1 7.36 -9.65 11.92
CA MET A 1 6.72 -9.98 10.63
C MET A 1 6.28 -8.69 9.95
N LYS A 2 6.36 -8.68 8.65
CA LYS A 2 5.96 -7.51 7.87
C LYS A 2 4.58 -7.68 7.26
N TYR A 3 3.85 -6.60 7.22
CA TYR A 3 2.51 -6.54 6.65
C TYR A 3 2.43 -5.36 5.69
N ALA A 4 1.84 -5.59 4.52
CA ALA A 4 1.53 -4.52 3.59
C ALA A 4 0.12 -4.01 3.92
N CYS A 5 0.01 -2.71 4.13
CA CYS A 5 -1.26 -2.07 4.43
C CYS A 5 -1.63 -1.17 3.26
N PHE A 6 -2.74 -1.47 2.62
CA PHE A 6 -3.21 -0.76 1.43
C PHE A 6 -4.35 0.16 1.83
N GLY A 7 -4.14 1.46 1.68
CA GLY A 7 -5.14 2.46 2.01
C GLY A 7 -5.93 2.86 0.77
N TYR A 8 -7.25 2.74 0.85
CA TYR A 8 -8.16 3.09 -0.23
C TYR A 8 -8.93 4.36 0.11
N MET A 9 -9.25 5.14 -0.90
CA MET A 9 -9.97 6.39 -0.71
C MET A 9 -10.85 6.68 -1.91
N ASP A 10 -12.02 7.25 -1.65
CA ASP A 10 -12.86 7.85 -2.66
C ASP A 10 -12.35 9.28 -2.92
N GLU A 11 -11.70 9.48 -4.05
CA GLU A 11 -11.08 10.77 -4.38
C GLU A 11 -12.09 11.92 -4.43
N SER A 12 -13.33 11.62 -4.79
CA SER A 12 -14.37 12.66 -4.84
C SER A 12 -14.70 13.19 -3.45
N LYS A 13 -14.62 12.36 -2.42
CA LYS A 13 -14.79 12.81 -1.02
C LYS A 13 -13.64 13.71 -0.60
N TRP A 14 -12.43 13.32 -0.97
CA TRP A 14 -11.25 14.12 -0.67
C TRP A 14 -11.33 15.50 -1.31
N GLU A 15 -11.75 15.55 -2.58
CA GLU A 15 -11.91 16.79 -3.31
C GLU A 15 -13.00 17.70 -2.71
N GLY A 16 -14.00 17.08 -2.08
CA GLY A 16 -15.09 17.79 -1.42
C GLY A 16 -14.72 18.40 -0.07
N TRP A 17 -13.58 18.04 0.50
CA TRP A 17 -13.13 18.61 1.77
C TRP A 17 -12.52 19.99 1.55
N THR A 18 -12.57 20.82 2.60
CA THR A 18 -11.85 22.09 2.60
C THR A 18 -10.35 21.85 2.72
N ASP A 19 -9.54 22.85 2.40
CA ASP A 19 -8.10 22.77 2.59
C ASP A 19 -7.76 22.53 4.07
N ALA A 20 -8.48 23.18 4.99
CA ALA A 20 -8.26 23.00 6.42
C ALA A 20 -8.55 21.56 6.85
N GLU A 21 -9.63 20.96 6.33
CA GLU A 21 -9.98 19.59 6.65
C GLU A 21 -8.94 18.60 6.11
N ARG A 22 -8.48 18.80 4.87
CA ARG A 22 -7.43 17.95 4.29
C ARG A 22 -6.13 18.07 5.06
N ASN A 23 -5.73 19.28 5.42
CA ASN A 23 -4.49 19.49 6.17
C ASN A 23 -4.56 18.86 7.55
N ALA A 24 -5.69 18.99 8.25
CA ALA A 24 -5.87 18.38 9.56
C ALA A 24 -5.75 16.86 9.48
N PHE A 25 -6.37 16.26 8.47
CA PHE A 25 -6.33 14.80 8.26
C PHE A 25 -4.90 14.33 7.96
N VAL A 26 -4.19 15.02 7.07
CA VAL A 26 -2.81 14.71 6.72
C VAL A 26 -1.90 14.82 7.93
N ASP A 27 -2.06 15.90 8.71
CA ASP A 27 -1.25 16.12 9.91
C ASP A 27 -1.44 15.00 10.93
N GLU A 28 -2.68 14.55 11.13
CA GLU A 28 -2.98 13.42 12.02
C GLU A 28 -2.34 12.13 11.54
N CYS A 29 -2.43 11.86 10.23
CA CYS A 29 -1.83 10.67 9.65
C CYS A 29 -0.31 10.66 9.82
N PHE A 30 0.34 11.77 9.53
CA PHE A 30 1.79 11.87 9.64
C PHE A 30 2.24 11.80 11.11
N ALA A 31 1.48 12.39 12.03
CA ALA A 31 1.80 12.29 13.45
C ALA A 31 1.74 10.83 13.92
N TYR A 32 0.75 10.08 13.48
CA TYR A 32 0.65 8.67 13.83
C TYR A 32 1.77 7.84 13.18
N ASP A 33 2.13 8.15 11.93
CA ASP A 33 3.25 7.49 11.27
C ASP A 33 4.54 7.70 12.05
N GLU A 34 4.73 8.87 12.66
CA GLU A 34 5.88 9.14 13.53
C GLU A 34 5.84 8.29 14.79
N GLU A 35 4.66 8.08 15.38
CA GLU A 35 4.50 7.18 16.51
C GLU A 35 4.86 5.74 16.13
N LEU A 36 4.41 5.29 14.98
CA LEU A 36 4.76 3.96 14.47
C LEU A 36 6.27 3.82 14.28
N ARG A 37 6.89 4.87 13.75
CA ARG A 37 8.33 4.88 13.51
C ARG A 37 9.10 4.84 14.83
N ALA A 38 8.68 5.62 15.81
CA ALA A 38 9.29 5.64 17.14
C ALA A 38 9.18 4.28 17.84
N GLY A 39 8.10 3.56 17.61
CA GLY A 39 7.89 2.23 18.18
C GLY A 39 8.55 1.10 17.40
N GLY A 40 9.21 1.39 16.29
CA GLY A 40 9.85 0.37 15.46
C GLY A 40 8.89 -0.36 14.54
N HIS A 41 7.70 0.19 14.30
CA HIS A 41 6.66 -0.47 13.51
C HIS A 41 6.55 0.04 12.07
N PHE A 42 7.15 1.17 11.76
CA PHE A 42 7.10 1.75 10.41
C PHE A 42 8.30 1.28 9.60
N ALA A 43 8.05 0.41 8.62
CA ALA A 43 9.10 -0.14 7.75
C ALA A 43 9.12 0.50 6.36
N GLY A 44 8.15 1.33 6.04
CA GLY A 44 8.08 2.04 4.78
C GLY A 44 6.68 2.55 4.51
N GLY A 45 6.56 3.49 3.60
CA GLY A 45 5.26 4.01 3.21
C GLY A 45 5.40 4.96 2.04
N GLU A 46 4.37 4.96 1.19
CA GLU A 46 4.30 5.83 0.01
C GLU A 46 2.87 6.29 -0.21
N GLY A 47 2.72 7.58 -0.49
CA GLY A 47 1.46 8.10 -0.99
C GLY A 47 1.43 7.99 -2.51
N LEU A 48 0.26 7.69 -3.06
CA LEU A 48 0.08 7.56 -4.49
C LEU A 48 -0.66 8.78 -5.05
N ASP A 49 -0.32 9.15 -6.27
CA ASP A 49 -1.02 10.19 -7.00
C ASP A 49 -2.42 9.70 -7.36
N SER A 50 -3.27 10.60 -7.85
CA SER A 50 -4.62 10.28 -8.29
C SER A 50 -4.64 9.07 -9.22
N ALA A 51 -5.65 8.22 -9.05
CA ALA A 51 -5.86 7.07 -9.93
C ALA A 51 -6.04 7.51 -11.40
N ARG A 52 -6.45 8.76 -11.64
CA ARG A 52 -6.54 9.31 -12.99
C ARG A 52 -5.20 9.38 -13.71
N ASN A 53 -4.11 9.39 -12.96
CA ASN A 53 -2.76 9.44 -13.50
C ASN A 53 -2.11 8.06 -13.59
N SER A 54 -2.93 7.01 -13.45
CA SER A 54 -2.46 5.62 -13.55
C SER A 54 -2.28 5.21 -15.01
N THR A 55 -1.39 4.25 -15.21
CA THR A 55 -1.22 3.55 -16.48
C THR A 55 -1.33 2.07 -16.22
N THR A 56 -2.11 1.37 -17.01
CA THR A 56 -2.32 -0.07 -16.85
C THR A 56 -1.69 -0.82 -18.00
N LEU A 57 -0.94 -1.86 -17.68
CA LEU A 57 -0.32 -2.77 -18.65
C LEU A 57 -1.05 -4.11 -18.60
N ARG A 58 -1.45 -4.63 -19.76
CA ARG A 58 -2.06 -5.95 -19.89
C ARG A 58 -1.36 -6.72 -20.97
N PHE A 59 -1.23 -8.02 -20.76
CA PHE A 59 -0.69 -8.91 -21.80
C PHE A 59 -1.87 -9.52 -22.55
N ARG A 60 -1.96 -9.22 -23.86
CA ARG A 60 -3.03 -9.71 -24.72
C ARG A 60 -2.47 -10.11 -26.07
N ASN A 61 -2.85 -11.29 -26.55
CA ASN A 61 -2.46 -11.78 -27.88
C ASN A 61 -0.96 -11.70 -28.11
N GLY A 62 -0.16 -12.08 -27.10
CA GLY A 62 1.30 -12.08 -27.19
C GLY A 62 1.96 -10.72 -27.11
N LYS A 63 1.21 -9.66 -26.78
CA LYS A 63 1.72 -8.29 -26.71
C LYS A 63 1.27 -7.59 -25.43
N VAL A 64 2.07 -6.61 -24.99
CA VAL A 64 1.69 -5.74 -23.89
C VAL A 64 0.80 -4.63 -24.44
N ALA A 65 -0.40 -4.53 -23.93
CA ALA A 65 -1.32 -3.43 -24.19
C ALA A 65 -1.22 -2.40 -23.06
N ILE A 66 -1.13 -1.14 -23.43
CA ILE A 66 -0.98 -0.01 -22.48
C ILE A 66 -2.23 0.83 -22.56
N THR A 67 -2.87 1.07 -21.41
CA THR A 67 -4.05 1.92 -21.32
C THR A 67 -3.89 2.94 -20.21
N ASP A 68 -4.46 4.13 -20.40
CA ASP A 68 -4.52 5.16 -19.37
C ASP A 68 -5.60 4.79 -18.36
N GLY A 69 -5.36 5.12 -17.11
CA GLY A 69 -6.30 4.89 -16.03
C GLY A 69 -5.98 3.66 -15.19
N PRO A 70 -6.73 3.48 -14.10
CA PRO A 70 -6.50 2.38 -13.17
C PRO A 70 -6.98 1.04 -13.74
N PHE A 71 -6.42 -0.04 -13.20
CA PHE A 71 -6.78 -1.41 -13.58
C PHE A 71 -8.28 -1.67 -13.38
N ILE A 72 -8.81 -1.20 -12.25
CA ILE A 72 -10.24 -1.32 -11.93
C ILE A 72 -10.78 0.08 -11.64
N GLU A 73 -11.84 0.47 -12.34
CA GLU A 73 -12.52 1.72 -12.08
C GLU A 73 -13.57 1.50 -11.00
N THR A 74 -13.20 1.82 -9.78
CA THR A 74 -14.08 1.72 -8.62
C THR A 74 -14.12 3.07 -7.92
N LYS A 75 -15.12 3.23 -7.05
CA LYS A 75 -15.28 4.44 -6.27
C LYS A 75 -14.08 4.68 -5.34
N GLU A 76 -13.59 3.58 -4.73
CA GLU A 76 -12.45 3.63 -3.83
C GLU A 76 -11.23 3.11 -4.56
N GLN A 77 -10.21 3.95 -4.63
CA GLN A 77 -8.96 3.64 -5.32
C GLN A 77 -7.81 3.60 -4.32
N LEU A 78 -6.80 2.81 -4.62
CA LEU A 78 -5.59 2.72 -3.80
C LEU A 78 -4.93 4.11 -3.75
N GLY A 79 -4.76 4.65 -2.56
CA GLY A 79 -4.17 5.98 -2.35
C GLY A 79 -2.86 5.96 -1.60
N GLY A 80 -2.53 4.86 -0.94
CA GLY A 80 -1.29 4.78 -0.19
C GLY A 80 -0.95 3.37 0.23
N ILE A 81 0.33 3.15 0.48
CA ILE A 81 0.87 1.86 0.92
C ILE A 81 1.72 2.12 2.16
N LEU A 82 1.55 1.30 3.19
CA LEU A 82 2.38 1.35 4.37
C LEU A 82 2.88 -0.06 4.66
N ILE A 83 4.18 -0.17 4.93
CA ILE A 83 4.77 -1.44 5.35
C ILE A 83 4.95 -1.40 6.86
N LEU A 84 4.29 -2.33 7.54
CA LEU A 84 4.22 -2.37 8.98
C LEU A 84 5.02 -3.55 9.52
N GLU A 85 5.78 -3.31 10.59
CA GLU A 85 6.44 -4.37 11.34
C GLU A 85 5.62 -4.65 12.60
N ALA A 86 5.14 -5.88 12.75
CA ALA A 86 4.32 -6.28 13.89
C ALA A 86 4.60 -7.73 14.27
N ARG A 87 4.26 -8.10 15.50
CA ARG A 87 4.49 -9.45 16.01
C ARG A 87 3.66 -10.50 15.29
N ASP A 88 2.39 -10.15 15.01
CA ASP A 88 1.42 -11.02 14.37
C ASP A 88 0.29 -10.18 13.79
N LEU A 89 -0.69 -10.83 13.17
CA LEU A 89 -1.81 -10.14 12.54
C LEU A 89 -2.64 -9.33 13.55
N ASN A 90 -2.89 -9.88 14.73
CA ASN A 90 -3.66 -9.15 15.76
C ASN A 90 -2.95 -7.87 16.16
N HIS A 91 -1.65 -7.90 16.29
CA HIS A 91 -0.86 -6.72 16.61
C HIS A 91 -0.94 -5.70 15.46
N ALA A 92 -0.84 -6.16 14.21
CA ALA A 92 -0.98 -5.30 13.04
C ALA A 92 -2.36 -4.63 13.02
N ILE A 93 -3.41 -5.38 13.32
CA ILE A 93 -4.77 -4.84 13.40
C ILE A 93 -4.88 -3.77 14.50
N GLN A 94 -4.31 -4.02 15.67
CA GLN A 94 -4.33 -3.06 16.77
C GLN A 94 -3.63 -1.76 16.37
N LEU A 95 -2.46 -1.86 15.74
CA LEU A 95 -1.69 -0.70 15.31
C LEU A 95 -2.45 0.10 14.24
N MET A 96 -2.95 -0.57 13.22
CA MET A 96 -3.63 0.11 12.10
C MET A 96 -5.02 0.60 12.45
N SER A 97 -5.68 0.00 13.45
CA SER A 97 -6.99 0.48 13.90
C SER A 97 -6.93 1.90 14.48
N LYS A 98 -5.76 2.32 14.92
CA LYS A 98 -5.54 3.67 15.46
C LYS A 98 -5.07 4.66 14.40
N HIS A 99 -4.76 4.18 13.20
CA HIS A 99 -4.29 5.07 12.13
C HIS A 99 -5.44 5.96 11.65
N PRO A 100 -5.26 7.29 11.64
CA PRO A 100 -6.33 8.19 11.20
C PRO A 100 -6.82 7.93 9.78
N GLY A 101 -5.97 7.38 8.93
CA GLY A 101 -6.30 7.04 7.55
C GLY A 101 -7.51 6.11 7.42
N VAL A 102 -7.79 5.29 8.45
CA VAL A 102 -8.94 4.38 8.45
C VAL A 102 -10.26 5.16 8.37
N ARG A 103 -10.28 6.39 8.86
CA ARG A 103 -11.48 7.25 8.77
C ARG A 103 -11.69 7.82 7.37
N GLY A 104 -10.64 7.86 6.56
CA GLY A 104 -10.71 8.36 5.18
C GLY A 104 -11.07 7.29 4.16
N GLY A 105 -10.99 6.02 4.52
CA GLY A 105 -11.30 4.88 3.66
C GLY A 105 -10.80 3.59 4.27
N PRO A 106 -11.14 2.46 3.66
CA PRO A 106 -10.73 1.15 4.19
C PRO A 106 -9.22 0.93 4.03
N PHE A 107 -8.66 0.12 4.94
CA PHE A 107 -7.31 -0.41 4.82
C PHE A 107 -7.38 -1.92 4.74
N GLU A 108 -6.65 -2.49 3.79
CA GLU A 108 -6.46 -3.93 3.69
C GLU A 108 -5.07 -4.25 4.27
N ILE A 109 -5.00 -5.23 5.16
CA ILE A 109 -3.74 -5.68 5.75
C ILE A 109 -3.42 -7.06 5.17
N ARG A 110 -2.22 -7.22 4.60
CA ARG A 110 -1.82 -8.48 3.98
C ARG A 110 -0.41 -8.85 4.43
N PRO A 111 -0.21 -10.08 4.95
CA PRO A 111 1.12 -10.54 5.32
C PRO A 111 2.06 -10.53 4.12
N ILE A 112 3.31 -10.12 4.35
CA ILE A 112 4.35 -10.14 3.33
C ILE A 112 5.10 -11.45 3.41
N VAL A 113 5.28 -12.11 2.26
CA VAL A 113 6.03 -13.36 2.17
C VAL A 113 7.52 -13.06 2.06
N ASP A 114 8.32 -13.79 2.84
CA ASP A 114 9.77 -13.75 2.68
C ASP A 114 10.16 -14.56 1.46
N MET A 115 10.62 -13.90 0.41
CA MET A 115 10.96 -14.53 -0.86
C MET A 115 12.42 -14.92 -0.99
N SER A 116 13.22 -14.74 0.07
CA SER A 116 14.66 -14.97 -0.01
C SER A 116 15.03 -16.39 -0.46
N GLY A 117 14.32 -17.42 0.02
CA GLY A 117 14.52 -18.79 -0.42
C GLY A 117 14.20 -19.01 -1.90
N MET A 118 13.08 -18.47 -2.34
CA MET A 118 12.65 -18.54 -3.74
C MET A 118 13.64 -17.84 -4.67
N ILE A 119 14.14 -16.69 -4.24
CA ILE A 119 15.13 -15.93 -5.00
C ILE A 119 16.42 -16.73 -5.16
N ALA A 120 16.91 -17.34 -4.06
CA ALA A 120 18.12 -18.12 -4.09
C ALA A 120 18.00 -19.34 -5.01
N GLU A 121 16.89 -20.08 -4.92
CA GLU A 121 16.64 -21.23 -5.80
C GLU A 121 16.49 -20.84 -7.27
N SER A 122 15.80 -19.74 -7.52
CA SER A 122 15.67 -19.21 -8.88
C SER A 122 17.03 -18.82 -9.45
N ALA A 123 17.88 -18.21 -8.66
CA ALA A 123 19.23 -17.84 -9.09
C ALA A 123 20.04 -19.06 -9.50
N LYS A 124 19.93 -20.17 -8.74
CA LYS A 124 20.58 -21.43 -9.08
C LYS A 124 20.09 -21.97 -10.42
N ARG A 125 18.76 -21.99 -10.63
CA ARG A 125 18.18 -22.48 -11.89
C ARG A 125 18.64 -21.64 -13.07
N ARG A 126 18.64 -20.30 -12.93
CA ARG A 126 19.04 -19.40 -14.00
C ARG A 126 20.53 -19.45 -14.32
N SER A 127 21.36 -19.82 -13.37
CA SER A 127 22.79 -20.00 -13.61
C SER A 127 23.14 -21.34 -14.21
N GLY A 128 22.19 -22.24 -14.39
CA GLY A 128 22.40 -23.59 -14.90
C GLY A 128 23.07 -24.54 -13.92
N LYS A 129 23.19 -24.17 -12.65
CA LYS A 129 23.82 -24.99 -11.61
C LYS A 129 22.81 -25.67 -10.68
N GLY A 130 21.55 -25.52 -10.94
CA GLY A 130 20.51 -26.17 -10.19
C GLY A 130 20.21 -27.53 -10.76
N GLY A 131 21.09 -28.43 -10.58
CA GLY A 131 20.91 -29.79 -11.11
C GLY A 131 19.79 -30.53 -10.41
#